data_918e7a1b05e66114f49fea3ea37a9916
#
_entry.id   918e7a1b05e66114f49fea3ea37a9916
#
_cell.length_a   1.000
_cell.length_b   1.000
_cell.length_c   1.000
_cell.angle_alpha   90.00
_cell.angle_beta   90.00
_cell.angle_gamma   90.00
#
_symmetry.space_group_name_H-M   'P 1'
#
loop_
_entity.id
_entity.type
_entity.pdbx_description
1 polymer ?
#
loop_
_entity_poly.entity_id
_entity_poly.type
_entity_poly.pdbx_seq_one_letter_code
_entity_poly.pdbx_strand_id
1 'polypeptide(L)'
;IQVFEEEVEDLIIKKDSVYGVITNKNTIKAKKTILTTGTFLNGKMYTGTKITHGGRVGDGSSVPLSDKLYGMKLPMGRLKTGTPARIRTSSINLKKLEEQPGERPTPWMSLYNRPKKHQKQLSCYVARTNQETHKIIKDNTHLSAMYSGNIVGIGPRYCPSIEDKVNRFKDKESHQIFIEPEGINKDL
;
A
#
# COMPACT_ATOMS: atom_id res chain seq x y z
N ILE A 1 -15.31 -7.70 -20.90
CA ILE A 1 -15.19 -6.71 -19.82
C ILE A 1 -15.13 -5.33 -20.46
N GLN A 2 -15.97 -4.40 -19.99
CA GLN A 2 -15.86 -2.99 -20.36
C GLN A 2 -15.08 -2.27 -19.27
N VAL A 3 -14.15 -1.38 -19.66
CA VAL A 3 -13.34 -0.57 -18.77
C VAL A 3 -13.69 0.90 -19.03
N PHE A 4 -14.00 1.61 -17.95
CA PHE A 4 -14.27 3.05 -17.98
C PHE A 4 -13.19 3.74 -17.14
N GLU A 5 -12.47 4.67 -17.75
CA GLU A 5 -11.50 5.52 -17.05
C GLU A 5 -12.21 6.79 -16.59
N GLU A 6 -12.93 6.66 -15.47
CA GLU A 6 -13.80 7.68 -14.91
C GLU A 6 -13.78 7.65 -13.38
N GLU A 7 -13.91 8.81 -12.76
CA GLU A 7 -14.03 8.91 -11.31
C GLU A 7 -15.47 8.62 -10.89
N VAL A 8 -15.63 7.69 -9.94
CA VAL A 8 -16.94 7.40 -9.33
C VAL A 8 -17.16 8.38 -8.18
N GLU A 9 -18.24 9.17 -8.28
CA GLU A 9 -18.59 10.20 -7.32
C GLU A 9 -19.73 9.80 -6.39
N ASP A 10 -20.67 8.96 -6.86
CA ASP A 10 -21.86 8.59 -6.09
C ASP A 10 -22.35 7.17 -6.41
N LEU A 11 -23.25 6.67 -5.58
CA LEU A 11 -23.96 5.41 -5.75
C LEU A 11 -25.43 5.65 -6.09
N ILE A 12 -25.96 4.89 -7.07
CA ILE A 12 -27.39 4.87 -7.37
C ILE A 12 -28.08 3.99 -6.34
N ILE A 13 -28.75 4.61 -5.37
CA ILE A 13 -29.44 3.90 -4.29
C ILE A 13 -30.94 4.09 -4.46
N LYS A 14 -31.70 2.98 -4.37
CA LYS A 14 -33.16 2.98 -4.32
C LYS A 14 -33.61 2.03 -3.24
N LYS A 15 -34.38 2.55 -2.28
CA LYS A 15 -34.70 1.82 -1.05
C LYS A 15 -33.37 1.34 -0.43
N ASP A 16 -33.18 0.19 0.02
CA ASP A 16 -31.94 -0.29 0.65
C ASP A 16 -31.01 -1.06 -0.31
N SER A 17 -31.03 -0.73 -1.60
CA SER A 17 -30.26 -1.44 -2.61
C SER A 17 -29.51 -0.51 -3.55
N VAL A 18 -28.28 -0.94 -3.92
CA VAL A 18 -27.43 -0.24 -4.91
C VAL A 18 -27.74 -0.77 -6.30
N TYR A 19 -27.96 0.14 -7.25
CA TYR A 19 -28.31 -0.15 -8.66
C TYR A 19 -27.24 0.32 -9.65
N GLY A 20 -26.11 0.76 -9.18
CA GLY A 20 -25.00 1.22 -10.00
C GLY A 20 -24.27 2.39 -9.39
N VAL A 21 -23.52 3.10 -10.22
CA VAL A 21 -22.67 4.23 -9.83
C VAL A 21 -22.93 5.44 -10.72
N ILE A 22 -22.63 6.61 -10.19
CA ILE A 22 -22.55 7.86 -10.92
C ILE A 22 -21.09 8.25 -10.98
N THR A 23 -20.59 8.50 -12.18
CA THR A 23 -19.24 8.99 -12.42
C THR A 23 -19.26 10.47 -12.78
N ASN A 24 -18.09 11.08 -12.87
CA ASN A 24 -17.94 12.45 -13.37
C ASN A 24 -18.38 12.63 -14.85
N LYS A 25 -18.68 11.54 -15.57
CA LYS A 25 -19.09 11.57 -16.99
C LYS A 25 -20.41 10.85 -17.26
N ASN A 26 -20.68 9.78 -16.53
CA ASN A 26 -21.75 8.84 -16.87
C ASN A 26 -22.55 8.36 -15.65
N THR A 27 -23.72 7.80 -15.93
CA THR A 27 -24.52 7.03 -14.99
C THR A 27 -24.52 5.57 -15.43
N ILE A 28 -23.87 4.70 -14.67
CA ILE A 28 -23.68 3.29 -15.00
C ILE A 28 -24.58 2.43 -14.11
N LYS A 29 -25.56 1.76 -14.70
CA LYS A 29 -26.44 0.84 -13.99
C LYS A 29 -25.82 -0.55 -13.91
N ALA A 30 -25.91 -1.17 -12.74
CA ALA A 30 -25.39 -2.52 -12.48
C ALA A 30 -26.25 -3.25 -11.46
N LYS A 31 -26.37 -4.57 -11.61
CA LYS A 31 -27.07 -5.43 -10.64
C LYS A 31 -26.31 -5.58 -9.32
N LYS A 32 -25.00 -5.48 -9.35
CA LYS A 32 -24.10 -5.54 -8.20
C LYS A 32 -22.96 -4.55 -8.38
N THR A 33 -22.52 -3.94 -7.30
CA THR A 33 -21.40 -3.00 -7.27
C THR A 33 -20.38 -3.48 -6.24
N ILE A 34 -19.12 -3.57 -6.65
CA ILE A 34 -18.01 -3.95 -5.77
C ILE A 34 -17.08 -2.74 -5.66
N LEU A 35 -16.85 -2.27 -4.45
CA LEU A 35 -15.93 -1.17 -4.16
C LEU A 35 -14.54 -1.72 -3.84
N THR A 36 -13.55 -1.32 -4.63
CA THR A 36 -12.14 -1.69 -4.46
C THR A 36 -11.27 -0.43 -4.53
N THR A 37 -11.55 0.52 -3.67
CA THR A 37 -11.09 1.92 -3.72
C THR A 37 -9.60 2.09 -3.39
N GLY A 38 -8.91 1.04 -2.98
CA GLY A 38 -7.49 1.09 -2.64
C GLY A 38 -7.20 2.14 -1.57
N THR A 39 -6.27 3.04 -1.84
CA THR A 39 -5.85 4.14 -0.96
C THR A 39 -6.50 5.48 -1.29
N PHE A 40 -7.44 5.53 -2.24
CA PHE A 40 -7.96 6.79 -2.81
C PHE A 40 -9.11 7.42 -2.03
N LEU A 41 -9.89 6.62 -1.27
CA LEU A 41 -11.10 7.10 -0.60
C LEU A 41 -10.74 8.11 0.51
N ASN A 42 -10.92 9.40 0.22
CA ASN A 42 -10.45 10.53 1.04
C ASN A 42 -9.00 10.34 1.51
N GLY A 43 -8.14 9.87 0.59
CA GLY A 43 -6.76 9.53 0.88
C GLY A 43 -5.91 10.74 1.27
N LYS A 44 -4.97 10.53 2.20
CA LYS A 44 -3.97 11.51 2.61
C LYS A 44 -2.61 10.85 2.64
N MET A 45 -1.63 11.50 2.03
CA MET A 45 -0.23 11.07 2.01
C MET A 45 0.60 11.93 2.95
N TYR A 46 1.43 11.30 3.75
CA TYR A 46 2.34 11.95 4.69
C TYR A 46 3.78 11.67 4.23
N THR A 47 4.53 12.74 4.00
CA THR A 47 5.96 12.66 3.64
C THR A 47 6.71 13.60 4.57
N GLY A 48 7.30 13.06 5.63
CA GLY A 48 7.78 13.87 6.75
C GLY A 48 6.64 14.68 7.36
N THR A 49 6.80 15.98 7.42
CA THR A 49 5.78 16.92 7.92
C THR A 49 4.77 17.38 6.86
N LYS A 50 5.01 17.06 5.58
CA LYS A 50 4.14 17.48 4.48
C LYS A 50 2.94 16.54 4.36
N ILE A 51 1.73 17.12 4.31
CA ILE A 51 0.49 16.40 4.04
C ILE A 51 0.01 16.77 2.64
N THR A 52 -0.32 15.76 1.83
CA THR A 52 -0.88 15.92 0.50
C THR A 52 -2.13 15.07 0.38
N HIS A 53 -3.21 15.64 -0.15
CA HIS A 53 -4.43 14.87 -0.44
C HIS A 53 -4.25 14.07 -1.72
N GLY A 54 -4.52 12.77 -1.66
CA GLY A 54 -4.38 11.86 -2.79
C GLY A 54 -4.23 10.42 -2.33
N GLY A 55 -4.49 9.50 -3.24
CA GLY A 55 -4.30 8.06 -2.99
C GLY A 55 -2.93 7.55 -3.42
N ARG A 56 -2.29 8.26 -4.36
CA ARG A 56 -0.96 8.00 -4.90
C ARG A 56 -0.32 9.33 -5.31
N VAL A 57 1.03 9.39 -5.33
CA VAL A 57 1.74 10.59 -5.79
C VAL A 57 1.36 10.90 -7.23
N GLY A 58 0.91 12.14 -7.46
CA GLY A 58 0.43 12.62 -8.76
C GLY A 58 -1.06 12.44 -9.02
N ASP A 59 -1.77 11.66 -8.18
CA ASP A 59 -3.21 11.45 -8.32
C ASP A 59 -3.99 12.12 -7.19
N GLY A 60 -5.25 12.46 -7.48
CA GLY A 60 -6.19 13.04 -6.52
C GLY A 60 -6.70 12.04 -5.48
N SER A 61 -7.60 12.53 -4.65
CA SER A 61 -8.32 11.77 -3.64
C SER A 61 -9.81 11.73 -3.99
N SER A 62 -10.44 10.56 -3.92
CA SER A 62 -11.88 10.41 -4.15
C SER A 62 -12.64 10.86 -2.89
N VAL A 63 -13.01 12.13 -2.84
CA VAL A 63 -13.74 12.74 -1.73
C VAL A 63 -15.24 12.53 -1.87
N PRO A 64 -15.89 12.77 -3.03
CA PRO A 64 -17.35 12.66 -3.15
C PRO A 64 -17.87 11.26 -2.76
N LEU A 65 -17.25 10.20 -3.28
CA LEU A 65 -17.63 8.83 -2.92
C LEU A 65 -17.40 8.56 -1.42
N SER A 66 -16.34 9.10 -0.84
CA SER A 66 -16.09 9.00 0.60
C SER A 66 -17.22 9.61 1.42
N ASP A 67 -17.61 10.83 1.09
CA ASP A 67 -18.68 11.57 1.78
C ASP A 67 -20.03 10.85 1.65
N LYS A 68 -20.29 10.27 0.47
CA LYS A 68 -21.46 9.41 0.26
C LYS A 68 -21.49 8.23 1.23
N LEU A 69 -20.39 7.50 1.35
CA LEU A 69 -20.30 6.33 2.22
C LEU A 69 -20.42 6.71 3.71
N TYR A 70 -19.81 7.81 4.14
CA TYR A 70 -20.00 8.34 5.49
C TYR A 70 -21.45 8.75 5.75
N GLY A 71 -22.11 9.39 4.78
CA GLY A 71 -23.52 9.77 4.85
C GLY A 71 -24.47 8.58 5.00
N MET A 72 -24.07 7.40 4.54
CA MET A 72 -24.81 6.16 4.72
C MET A 72 -24.69 5.56 6.14
N LYS A 73 -23.93 6.19 7.02
CA LYS A 73 -23.69 5.75 8.41
C LYS A 73 -23.10 4.34 8.51
N LEU A 74 -22.32 3.94 7.50
CA LEU A 74 -21.55 2.70 7.56
C LEU A 74 -20.46 2.81 8.66
N PRO A 75 -20.07 1.70 9.29
CA PRO A 75 -18.98 1.70 10.28
C PRO A 75 -17.63 1.92 9.58
N MET A 76 -17.32 3.17 9.28
CA MET A 76 -16.12 3.59 8.59
C MET A 76 -14.97 3.80 9.56
N GLY A 77 -13.76 3.48 9.12
CA GLY A 77 -12.54 3.74 9.86
C GLY A 77 -11.41 4.16 8.93
N ARG A 78 -10.34 4.69 9.51
CA ARG A 78 -9.13 5.03 8.74
C ARG A 78 -8.05 4.00 9.01
N LEU A 79 -7.45 3.50 7.94
CA LEU A 79 -6.30 2.62 7.99
C LEU A 79 -5.05 3.39 7.51
N LYS A 80 -3.91 3.10 8.14
CA LYS A 80 -2.60 3.60 7.70
C LYS A 80 -1.88 2.51 6.93
N THR A 81 -1.32 2.84 5.79
CA THR A 81 -0.36 2.01 5.08
C THR A 81 1.01 2.69 5.03
N GLY A 82 2.09 1.93 5.11
CA GLY A 82 3.45 2.45 4.93
C GLY A 82 3.92 2.21 3.50
N THR A 83 4.54 3.23 2.89
CA THR A 83 5.23 3.09 1.61
C THR A 83 6.73 3.03 1.87
N PRO A 84 7.45 1.98 1.42
CA PRO A 84 8.89 1.90 1.59
C PRO A 84 9.61 2.95 0.74
N ALA A 85 10.81 3.34 1.17
CA ALA A 85 11.68 4.20 0.38
C ALA A 85 12.07 3.50 -0.94
N ARG A 86 12.15 4.28 -2.03
CA ARG A 86 12.69 3.83 -3.32
C ARG A 86 14.17 4.15 -3.38
N ILE A 87 14.99 3.15 -3.65
CA ILE A 87 16.45 3.25 -3.67
C ILE A 87 16.92 2.80 -5.05
N ARG A 88 17.84 3.55 -5.68
CA ARG A 88 18.44 3.14 -6.95
C ARG A 88 19.23 1.86 -6.74
N THR A 89 18.97 0.84 -7.54
CA THR A 89 19.66 -0.46 -7.50
C THR A 89 21.17 -0.29 -7.66
N SER A 90 21.59 0.63 -8.53
CA SER A 90 23.01 0.96 -8.74
C SER A 90 23.73 1.51 -7.50
N SER A 91 22.98 2.03 -6.50
CA SER A 91 23.54 2.52 -5.24
C SER A 91 23.63 1.45 -4.14
N ILE A 92 23.14 0.23 -4.40
CA ILE A 92 23.08 -0.84 -3.40
C ILE A 92 24.21 -1.85 -3.65
N ASN A 93 24.97 -2.19 -2.62
CA ASN A 93 25.96 -3.27 -2.71
C ASN A 93 25.27 -4.63 -2.45
N LEU A 94 24.60 -5.15 -3.47
CA LEU A 94 23.87 -6.41 -3.39
C LEU A 94 24.76 -7.61 -3.01
N LYS A 95 26.07 -7.57 -3.30
CA LYS A 95 27.02 -8.64 -2.98
C LYS A 95 27.18 -8.87 -1.48
N LYS A 96 26.82 -7.89 -0.65
CA LYS A 96 26.86 -7.98 0.82
C LYS A 96 25.54 -8.46 1.43
N LEU A 97 24.54 -8.70 0.62
CA LEU A 97 23.21 -9.10 1.07
C LEU A 97 22.94 -10.56 0.76
N GLU A 98 22.11 -11.18 1.59
CA GLU A 98 21.60 -12.52 1.35
C GLU A 98 20.59 -12.47 0.20
N GLU A 99 20.86 -13.24 -0.87
CA GLU A 99 19.96 -13.35 -2.00
C GLU A 99 18.80 -14.30 -1.66
N GLN A 100 17.57 -13.87 -1.94
CA GLN A 100 16.37 -14.68 -1.81
C GLN A 100 15.75 -14.87 -3.20
N PRO A 101 16.07 -15.98 -3.89
CA PRO A 101 15.50 -16.28 -5.20
C PRO A 101 14.05 -16.72 -5.08
N GLY A 102 13.30 -16.61 -6.18
CA GLY A 102 11.96 -17.21 -6.28
C GLY A 102 12.01 -18.74 -6.22
N GLU A 103 10.86 -19.33 -5.90
CA GLU A 103 10.71 -20.78 -5.79
C GLU A 103 10.87 -21.48 -7.16
N ARG A 104 11.46 -22.68 -7.13
CA ARG A 104 11.60 -23.55 -8.30
C ARG A 104 11.12 -24.97 -7.95
N PRO A 105 10.12 -25.51 -8.68
CA PRO A 105 9.37 -24.86 -9.77
C PRO A 105 8.52 -23.71 -9.28
N THR A 106 8.34 -22.68 -10.14
CA THR A 106 7.51 -21.52 -9.81
C THR A 106 6.07 -21.96 -9.54
N PRO A 107 5.48 -21.65 -8.38
CA PRO A 107 4.08 -21.95 -8.11
C PRO A 107 3.17 -21.12 -9.02
N TRP A 108 2.12 -21.73 -9.52
CA TRP A 108 1.16 -21.07 -10.38
C TRP A 108 -0.10 -20.74 -9.58
N MET A 109 -0.56 -19.50 -9.74
CA MET A 109 -1.81 -19.04 -9.11
C MET A 109 -3.05 -19.61 -9.83
N SER A 110 -2.93 -20.01 -11.11
CA SER A 110 -4.00 -20.62 -11.88
C SER A 110 -3.97 -22.14 -11.78
N LEU A 111 -5.12 -22.75 -11.52
CA LEU A 111 -5.31 -24.20 -11.57
C LEU A 111 -5.38 -24.74 -13.01
N TYR A 112 -5.85 -23.93 -13.96
CA TYR A 112 -6.17 -24.35 -15.32
C TYR A 112 -5.11 -23.97 -16.35
N ASN A 113 -4.58 -22.77 -16.27
CA ASN A 113 -3.65 -22.21 -17.25
C ASN A 113 -2.24 -22.19 -16.68
N ARG A 114 -1.52 -23.29 -16.82
CA ARG A 114 -0.11 -23.37 -16.42
C ARG A 114 0.77 -23.19 -17.65
N PRO A 115 1.47 -22.06 -17.80
CA PRO A 115 2.42 -21.88 -18.90
C PRO A 115 3.47 -22.97 -18.91
N LYS A 116 3.84 -23.44 -20.12
CA LYS A 116 4.89 -24.47 -20.27
C LYS A 116 6.29 -23.94 -19.95
N LYS A 117 6.49 -22.62 -20.04
CA LYS A 117 7.77 -21.95 -19.74
C LYS A 117 7.63 -21.09 -18.51
N HIS A 118 8.56 -21.23 -17.57
CA HIS A 118 8.68 -20.33 -16.43
C HIS A 118 9.18 -18.95 -16.89
N GLN A 119 8.58 -17.91 -16.38
CA GLN A 119 9.08 -16.55 -16.59
C GLN A 119 10.40 -16.36 -15.83
N LYS A 120 11.23 -15.43 -16.32
CA LYS A 120 12.44 -15.02 -15.62
C LYS A 120 12.05 -14.48 -14.24
N GLN A 121 12.63 -15.07 -13.20
CA GLN A 121 12.44 -14.61 -11.83
C GLN A 121 13.49 -13.54 -11.50
N LEU A 122 13.11 -12.56 -10.68
CA LEU A 122 14.01 -11.63 -10.03
C LEU A 122 14.13 -12.03 -8.58
N SER A 123 15.35 -12.02 -8.06
CA SER A 123 15.60 -12.27 -6.65
C SER A 123 15.32 -11.00 -5.84
N CYS A 124 14.81 -11.20 -4.63
CA CYS A 124 14.86 -10.19 -3.56
C CYS A 124 16.16 -10.35 -2.78
N TYR A 125 16.48 -9.38 -1.95
CA TYR A 125 17.65 -9.43 -1.08
C TYR A 125 17.25 -9.09 0.35
N VAL A 126 17.94 -9.70 1.30
CA VAL A 126 17.67 -9.53 2.73
C VAL A 126 18.77 -8.68 3.35
N ALA A 127 18.39 -7.55 3.88
CA ALA A 127 19.19 -6.74 4.78
C ALA A 127 18.69 -6.90 6.22
N ARG A 128 19.49 -6.46 7.18
CA ARG A 128 19.12 -6.49 8.60
C ARG A 128 19.46 -5.16 9.26
N THR A 129 18.60 -4.71 10.14
CA THR A 129 18.90 -3.57 11.02
C THR A 129 19.90 -3.99 12.10
N ASN A 130 20.53 -3.01 12.74
CA ASN A 130 21.41 -3.17 13.86
C ASN A 130 21.05 -2.17 14.98
N GLN A 131 21.79 -2.20 16.09
CA GLN A 131 21.54 -1.33 17.26
C GLN A 131 21.66 0.16 16.91
N GLU A 132 22.60 0.53 16.05
CA GLU A 132 22.75 1.92 15.59
C GLU A 132 21.52 2.38 14.80
N THR A 133 21.04 1.53 13.86
CA THR A 133 19.79 1.78 13.15
C THR A 133 18.61 1.94 14.11
N HIS A 134 18.52 1.07 15.12
CA HIS A 134 17.45 1.15 16.14
C HIS A 134 17.54 2.43 16.95
N LYS A 135 18.76 2.87 17.30
CA LYS A 135 18.98 4.13 18.01
C LYS A 135 18.50 5.31 17.20
N ILE A 136 18.90 5.41 15.92
CA ILE A 136 18.46 6.47 15.01
C ILE A 136 16.93 6.51 14.93
N ILE A 137 16.28 5.36 14.78
CA ILE A 137 14.81 5.28 14.67
C ILE A 137 14.16 5.75 15.97
N LYS A 138 14.64 5.30 17.13
CA LYS A 138 14.10 5.69 18.45
C LYS A 138 14.24 7.18 18.71
N ASP A 139 15.41 7.74 18.44
CA ASP A 139 15.70 9.16 18.65
C ASP A 139 14.82 10.07 17.76
N ASN A 140 14.38 9.57 16.61
CA ASN A 140 13.56 10.30 15.64
C ASN A 140 12.08 9.86 15.57
N THR A 141 11.62 9.00 16.49
CA THR A 141 10.22 8.49 16.50
C THR A 141 9.21 9.64 16.57
N HIS A 142 9.53 10.73 17.25
CA HIS A 142 8.66 11.91 17.35
C HIS A 142 8.40 12.63 16.02
N LEU A 143 9.25 12.40 15.02
CA LEU A 143 9.06 12.94 13.65
C LEU A 143 8.19 12.03 12.78
N SER A 144 7.93 10.80 13.20
CA SER A 144 7.04 9.88 12.46
C SER A 144 5.61 10.39 12.52
N ALA A 145 4.96 10.45 11.37
CA ALA A 145 3.56 10.90 11.26
C ALA A 145 2.61 10.06 12.14
N MET A 146 2.93 8.79 12.36
CA MET A 146 2.14 7.89 13.21
C MET A 146 2.33 8.16 14.70
N TYR A 147 3.57 8.43 15.13
CA TYR A 147 3.91 8.62 16.56
C TYR A 147 3.79 10.08 17.00
N SER A 148 3.79 11.04 16.07
CA SER A 148 3.52 12.46 16.35
C SER A 148 2.04 12.79 16.57
N GLY A 149 1.12 11.81 16.41
CA GLY A 149 -0.31 12.03 16.51
C GLY A 149 -0.96 12.63 15.25
N ASN A 150 -0.19 12.87 14.19
CA ASN A 150 -0.72 13.40 12.92
C ASN A 150 -1.61 12.41 12.17
N ILE A 151 -1.42 11.11 12.40
CA ILE A 151 -2.28 10.07 11.84
C ILE A 151 -3.11 9.44 12.96
N VAL A 152 -4.40 9.68 12.90
CA VAL A 152 -5.39 8.99 13.73
C VAL A 152 -5.91 7.81 12.94
N GLY A 153 -5.39 6.61 13.21
CA GLY A 153 -5.80 5.39 12.50
C GLY A 153 -5.06 4.16 13.01
N ILE A 154 -5.52 3.00 12.59
CA ILE A 154 -4.93 1.72 12.98
C ILE A 154 -3.97 1.28 11.87
N GLY A 155 -2.72 0.98 12.21
CA GLY A 155 -1.78 0.37 11.30
C GLY A 155 -2.20 -1.07 10.92
N PRO A 156 -1.78 -1.58 9.75
CA PRO A 156 -2.10 -2.94 9.34
C PRO A 156 -1.47 -3.95 10.30
N ARG A 157 -2.19 -5.01 10.60
CA ARG A 157 -1.77 -6.04 11.57
C ARG A 157 -0.49 -6.76 11.13
N TYR A 158 -0.36 -7.05 9.83
CA TYR A 158 0.67 -7.93 9.28
C TYR A 158 1.77 -7.22 8.51
N CYS A 159 1.70 -5.90 8.36
CA CYS A 159 2.71 -5.09 7.69
C CYS A 159 3.09 -3.88 8.57
N PRO A 160 3.73 -4.10 9.73
CA PRO A 160 4.19 -3.01 10.56
C PRO A 160 5.35 -2.28 9.87
N SER A 161 5.41 -0.95 10.04
CA SER A 161 6.56 -0.16 9.63
C SER A 161 7.80 -0.53 10.45
N ILE A 162 8.98 -0.08 10.01
CA ILE A 162 10.22 -0.39 10.75
C ILE A 162 10.22 0.25 12.13
N GLU A 163 9.68 1.47 12.28
CA GLU A 163 9.53 2.11 13.58
C GLU A 163 8.56 1.34 14.50
N ASP A 164 7.50 0.73 13.95
CA ASP A 164 6.62 -0.16 14.72
C ASP A 164 7.39 -1.39 15.22
N LYS A 165 8.21 -2.00 14.36
CA LYS A 165 9.01 -3.17 14.74
C LYS A 165 9.98 -2.83 15.85
N VAL A 166 10.72 -1.73 15.73
CA VAL A 166 11.71 -1.28 16.72
C VAL A 166 11.05 -0.90 18.04
N ASN A 167 9.86 -0.30 18.02
CA ASN A 167 9.16 0.10 19.23
C ASN A 167 8.43 -1.05 19.92
N ARG A 168 7.83 -1.98 19.16
CA ARG A 168 7.08 -3.12 19.72
C ARG A 168 7.97 -4.28 20.17
N PHE A 169 9.09 -4.49 19.49
CA PHE A 169 9.99 -5.62 19.74
C PHE A 169 11.36 -5.09 20.20
N LYS A 170 11.36 -4.36 21.30
CA LYS A 170 12.53 -3.63 21.85
C LYS A 170 13.72 -4.52 22.18
N ASP A 171 13.44 -5.79 22.51
CA ASP A 171 14.46 -6.77 22.92
C ASP A 171 15.15 -7.44 21.71
N LYS A 172 14.66 -7.20 20.49
CA LYS A 172 15.30 -7.72 19.27
C LYS A 172 16.46 -6.83 18.86
N GLU A 173 17.62 -7.43 18.70
CA GLU A 173 18.84 -6.73 18.25
C GLU A 173 18.79 -6.38 16.76
N SER A 174 17.93 -7.08 15.98
CA SER A 174 17.88 -6.96 14.55
C SER A 174 16.49 -7.25 13.99
N HIS A 175 16.10 -6.53 12.95
CA HIS A 175 14.91 -6.77 12.15
C HIS A 175 15.29 -6.98 10.69
N GLN A 176 14.59 -7.90 10.05
CA GLN A 176 14.74 -8.18 8.63
C GLN A 176 14.10 -7.08 7.78
N ILE A 177 14.83 -6.67 6.75
CA ILE A 177 14.41 -5.71 5.71
C ILE A 177 14.55 -6.40 4.37
N PHE A 178 13.49 -6.40 3.57
CA PHE A 178 13.53 -6.86 2.19
C PHE A 178 13.89 -5.72 1.26
N ILE A 179 14.81 -5.99 0.34
CA ILE A 179 15.14 -5.16 -0.80
C ILE A 179 14.51 -5.85 -2.01
N GLU A 180 13.48 -5.23 -2.58
CA GLU A 180 12.64 -5.82 -3.62
C GLU A 180 12.72 -4.96 -4.89
N PRO A 181 12.93 -5.57 -6.08
CA PRO A 181 12.92 -4.82 -7.33
C PRO A 181 11.50 -4.36 -7.69
N GLU A 182 11.33 -3.12 -8.14
CA GLU A 182 10.02 -2.62 -8.61
C GLU A 182 9.62 -3.16 -9.99
N GLY A 183 10.54 -3.73 -10.74
CA GLY A 183 10.25 -4.31 -12.05
C GLY A 183 11.49 -4.83 -12.75
N ILE A 184 11.26 -5.56 -13.85
CA ILE A 184 12.30 -6.31 -14.56
C ILE A 184 13.39 -5.41 -15.16
N ASN A 185 13.03 -4.19 -15.57
CA ASN A 185 13.91 -3.27 -16.27
C ASN A 185 13.99 -1.90 -15.59
N LYS A 186 13.86 -1.86 -14.28
CA LYS A 186 13.91 -0.60 -13.51
C LYS A 186 15.12 -0.57 -12.59
N ASP A 187 15.74 0.61 -12.47
CA ASP A 187 16.84 0.90 -11.54
C ASP A 187 16.27 1.38 -10.17
N LEU A 188 15.08 0.87 -9.81
CA LEU A 188 14.42 1.16 -8.53
C LEU A 188 14.02 -0.14 -7.84
#